data_f5214732c1e3f21b7b72cedea3db3b6f
#
_entry.id   f5214732c1e3f21b7b72cedea3db3b6f
#
_cell.length_a   1.000
_cell.length_b   1.000
_cell.length_c   1.000
_cell.angle_alpha   90.00
_cell.angle_beta   90.00
_cell.angle_gamma   90.00
#
_symmetry.space_group_name_H-M   'P 1'
#
loop_
_entity.id
_entity.type
_entity.pdbx_description
1 polymer ?
#
loop_
_entity_poly.entity_id
_entity_poly.type
_entity_poly.pdbx_seq_one_letter_code
_entity_poly.pdbx_strand_id
1 'polypeptide(L)' 'TGTVKWFNDSKGFGFITPDGGGEDLFAHFSQIQAGGFKTLAENQKVTFDITTGPKGKQASNIQPQ' A
#
# COMPACT_ATOMS: atom_id res chain seq x y z
N THR A 1 2.89 8.85 5.00
CA THR A 1 2.86 7.60 5.76
C THR A 1 1.43 7.09 5.92
N GLY A 2 1.30 5.81 6.17
CA GLY A 2 0.01 5.20 6.42
C GLY A 2 0.15 3.84 7.05
N THR A 3 -0.99 3.18 7.25
CA THR A 3 -1.06 1.87 7.89
C THR A 3 -1.75 0.91 6.95
N VAL A 4 -1.17 -0.27 6.76
CA VAL A 4 -1.77 -1.31 5.92
C VAL A 4 -3.07 -1.79 6.58
N LYS A 5 -4.18 -1.62 5.85
CA LYS A 5 -5.48 -2.08 6.32
C LYS A 5 -5.58 -3.60 6.18
N TRP A 6 -5.25 -4.10 5.00
CA TRP A 6 -5.13 -5.52 4.72
C TRP A 6 -4.37 -5.70 3.41
N PHE A 7 -3.81 -6.88 3.24
CA PHE A 7 -3.11 -7.21 2.00
C PHE A 7 -3.28 -8.70 1.72
N ASN A 8 -3.59 -9.03 0.47
CA ASN A 8 -3.79 -10.42 0.04
C ASN A 8 -2.60 -10.85 -0.83
N ASP A 9 -1.75 -11.69 -0.28
CA ASP A 9 -0.54 -12.17 -0.98
C ASP A 9 -0.87 -12.95 -2.24
N SER A 10 -1.93 -13.74 -2.20
CA SER A 10 -2.32 -14.56 -3.35
C SER A 10 -2.75 -13.72 -4.54
N LYS A 11 -3.47 -12.64 -4.28
CA LYS A 11 -3.95 -11.74 -5.32
C LYS A 11 -2.98 -10.62 -5.63
N GLY A 12 -2.07 -10.33 -4.70
CA GLY A 12 -1.04 -9.32 -4.91
C GLY A 12 -1.49 -7.88 -4.72
N PHE A 13 -2.53 -7.64 -3.92
CA PHE A 13 -2.98 -6.27 -3.66
C PHE A 13 -3.65 -6.15 -2.30
N GLY A 14 -3.81 -4.91 -1.87
CA GLY A 14 -4.48 -4.60 -0.63
C GLY A 14 -4.79 -3.11 -0.55
N PHE A 15 -5.01 -2.63 0.66
CA PHE A 15 -5.34 -1.22 0.89
C PHE A 15 -4.54 -0.66 2.05
N ILE A 16 -4.22 0.64 1.93
CA ILE A 16 -3.49 1.39 2.95
C ILE A 16 -4.36 2.55 3.39
N THR A 17 -4.48 2.74 4.69
CA THR A 17 -5.20 3.88 5.27
C THR A 17 -4.19 4.98 5.53
N PRO A 18 -4.31 6.15 4.87
CA PRO A 18 -3.39 7.26 5.11
C PRO A 18 -3.48 7.76 6.54
N ASP A 19 -2.33 8.10 7.15
CA ASP A 19 -2.31 8.62 8.52
C ASP A 19 -3.02 9.97 8.65
N GLY A 20 -2.98 10.77 7.59
CA GLY A 20 -3.64 12.07 7.60
C GLY A 20 -5.14 12.01 7.40
N GLY A 21 -5.69 10.81 7.25
CA GLY A 21 -7.11 10.63 6.98
C GLY A 21 -7.40 10.58 5.48
N GLY A 22 -8.66 10.43 5.15
CA GLY A 22 -9.09 10.32 3.76
C GLY A 22 -9.42 8.89 3.38
N GLU A 23 -9.55 8.65 2.09
CA GLU A 23 -9.92 7.36 1.57
C GLU A 23 -8.76 6.38 1.61
N ASP A 24 -9.09 5.10 1.77
CA ASP A 24 -8.08 4.05 1.66
C ASP A 24 -7.50 4.05 0.26
N LEU A 25 -6.19 3.77 0.17
CA LEU A 25 -5.48 3.77 -1.10
C LEU A 25 -5.24 2.34 -1.56
N PHE A 26 -5.48 2.08 -2.84
CA PHE A 26 -5.18 0.79 -3.43
C PHE A 26 -3.66 0.58 -3.45
N ALA A 27 -3.21 -0.60 -3.03
CA ALA A 27 -1.80 -0.95 -2.98
C ALA A 27 -1.57 -2.25 -3.74
N HIS A 28 -0.82 -2.17 -4.84
CA HIS A 28 -0.48 -3.33 -5.65
C HIS A 28 0.95 -3.77 -5.34
N PHE A 29 1.21 -5.09 -5.40
CA PHE A 29 2.53 -5.60 -5.04
C PHE A 29 3.65 -5.01 -5.91
N SER A 30 3.35 -4.65 -7.15
CA SER A 30 4.34 -4.04 -8.05
C SER A 30 4.84 -2.69 -7.54
N GLN A 31 4.12 -2.06 -6.63
CA GLN A 31 4.48 -0.76 -6.06
C GLN A 31 5.24 -0.88 -4.74
N ILE A 32 5.46 -2.08 -4.26
CA ILE A 32 6.18 -2.31 -3.01
C ILE A 32 7.68 -2.31 -3.30
N GLN A 33 8.41 -1.40 -2.64
CA GLN A 33 9.86 -1.26 -2.78
C GLN A 33 10.55 -2.02 -1.67
N ALA A 34 10.56 -3.34 -1.78
CA ALA A 34 11.21 -4.18 -0.78
C ALA A 34 12.06 -5.22 -1.48
N GLY A 35 13.20 -5.54 -0.91
CA GLY A 35 14.04 -6.62 -1.39
C GLY A 35 13.45 -7.95 -0.95
N GLY A 36 13.26 -8.87 -1.87
CA GLY A 36 12.68 -10.17 -1.57
C GLY A 36 11.18 -10.18 -1.69
N PHE A 37 10.47 -10.62 -0.67
CA PHE A 37 9.02 -10.74 -0.70
C PHE A 37 8.33 -9.40 -0.79
N LYS A 38 7.50 -9.24 -1.82
CA LYS A 38 6.70 -8.02 -1.99
C LYS A 38 5.33 -8.24 -1.36
N THR A 39 5.30 -8.12 -0.06
CA THR A 39 4.08 -8.31 0.72
C THR A 39 4.02 -7.29 1.85
N LEU A 40 2.83 -7.09 2.37
CA LEU A 40 2.59 -6.17 3.49
C LEU A 40 1.81 -6.90 4.56
N ALA A 41 2.14 -6.62 5.81
CA ALA A 41 1.41 -7.19 6.94
C ALA A 41 0.28 -6.25 7.35
N GLU A 42 -0.81 -6.80 7.85
CA GLU A 42 -1.91 -6.02 8.39
C GLU A 42 -1.41 -5.14 9.55
N ASN A 43 -1.84 -3.89 9.54
CA ASN A 43 -1.44 -2.87 10.53
C ASN A 43 0.02 -2.42 10.43
N GLN A 44 0.76 -2.86 9.42
CA GLN A 44 2.14 -2.42 9.23
C GLN A 44 2.18 -0.96 8.80
N LYS A 45 3.15 -0.21 9.34
CA LYS A 45 3.40 1.17 8.91
C LYS A 45 4.21 1.18 7.63
N VAL A 46 3.84 2.04 6.70
CA VAL A 46 4.53 2.18 5.40
C VAL A 46 4.63 3.64 5.01
N THR A 47 5.62 3.96 4.18
CA THR A 47 5.69 5.24 3.48
C THR A 47 5.33 5.00 2.03
N PHE A 48 4.73 5.99 1.38
CA PHE A 48 4.30 5.85 -0.01
C PHE A 48 4.01 7.19 -0.62
N ASP A 49 3.86 7.21 -1.95
CA ASP A 49 3.39 8.36 -2.70
C ASP A 49 1.96 8.09 -3.13
N ILE A 50 1.17 9.15 -3.28
CA ILE A 50 -0.22 9.04 -3.75
C ILE A 50 -0.24 9.36 -5.23
N THR A 51 -0.77 8.43 -6.02
CA THR A 51 -0.94 8.62 -7.46
C THR A 51 -2.38 8.30 -7.84
N THR A 52 -2.80 8.77 -9.02
CA THR A 52 -4.13 8.48 -9.54
C THR A 52 -4.02 7.40 -10.59
N GLY A 53 -4.79 6.33 -10.42
CA GLY A 53 -4.82 5.23 -11.36
C GLY A 53 -6.22 4.98 -11.89
N PRO A 54 -6.40 3.92 -12.69
CA PRO A 54 -7.71 3.60 -13.28
C PRO A 54 -8.81 3.35 -12.25
N LYS A 55 -8.43 2.93 -11.07
CA LYS A 55 -9.38 2.63 -9.99
C LYS A 55 -9.50 3.75 -8.97
N GLY A 56 -8.93 4.92 -9.27
CA GLY A 56 -8.89 6.05 -8.36
C GLY A 56 -7.51 6.25 -7.75
N LYS A 57 -7.46 6.80 -6.55
CA LYS A 57 -6.18 7.05 -5.89
C LYS A 57 -5.54 5.74 -5.43
N GLN A 58 -4.23 5.65 -5.62
CA GLN A 58 -3.48 4.47 -5.22
C GLN A 58 -2.15 4.86 -4.61
N ALA A 59 -1.59 3.95 -3.81
CA ALA A 59 -0.27 4.12 -3.23
C ALA A 59 0.77 3.61 -4.21
N SER A 60 1.86 4.35 -4.35
CA SER A 60 2.99 3.93 -5.17
C SER A 60 4.28 4.14 -4.39
N ASN A 61 5.37 3.52 -4.86
CA ASN A 61 6.66 3.62 -4.19
C ASN A 61 6.54 3.30 -2.70
N ILE A 62 5.84 2.21 -2.40
CA ILE A 62 5.53 1.80 -1.02
C ILE A 62 6.76 1.22 -0.37
N GLN A 63 7.14 1.79 0.78
CA GLN A 63 8.30 1.32 1.54
C GLN A 63 7.86 0.91 2.94
N PRO A 64 7.96 -0.37 3.29
CA PRO A 64 7.66 -0.82 4.65
C PRO A 64 8.64 -0.21 5.65
N GLN A 65 8.12 0.13 6.80
CA GLN A 65 8.95 0.65 7.89
C GLN A 65 9.26 -0.43 8.91
#